data_b53085a91a2ac567177bf17e2e033603
#
_entry.id   b53085a91a2ac567177bf17e2e033603
#
_cell.length_a   1.000
_cell.length_b   1.000
_cell.length_c   1.000
_cell.angle_alpha   90.00
_cell.angle_beta   90.00
_cell.angle_gamma   90.00
#
_symmetry.space_group_name_H-M   'P 1'
#
loop_
_entity.id
_entity.type
_entity.pdbx_description
1 polymer ?
#
loop_
_entity_poly.entity_id
_entity_poly.type
_entity_poly.pdbx_seq_one_letter_code
_entity_poly.pdbx_strand_id
1 'polypeptide(L)'
;MKYIEIDHLHFKYENKTIFTDLSLELYSNHCYVLAGLNGCGKSTLMKIIGGKVLCEFEKVKVLDRDPFRDTSLNQDITYIDNNWGTQTVAYTGYNMPLQSALRVKDMMLKLKETYPERNSELLDILDVNPEWKLNAVSEGQRKRVQLYLNLIQPFKICLLDEITVNLDLLVKDRFMNYLKKETEKRECCVVYVTHIFDGLDEWATKILYLKQNKQIENIDISGIPNMYKYLLNKFKNENTTNILEMEENNIEIKRGNAGGYSNGVLINYK
;
A
#
# COMPACT_ATOMS: atom_id res chain seq x y z
N MET A 1 19.71 -7.88 1.77
CA MET A 1 19.11 -9.20 2.05
C MET A 1 17.71 -9.23 1.44
N LYS A 2 17.25 -10.38 0.87
CA LYS A 2 15.88 -10.51 0.33
C LYS A 2 14.90 -10.63 1.50
N TYR A 3 13.86 -9.78 1.49
CA TYR A 3 12.87 -9.72 2.57
C TYR A 3 11.49 -10.22 2.14
N ILE A 4 11.13 -9.98 0.89
CA ILE A 4 9.84 -10.39 0.34
C ILE A 4 10.12 -11.13 -0.97
N GLU A 5 9.52 -12.29 -1.12
CA GLU A 5 9.54 -13.12 -2.33
C GLU A 5 8.12 -13.53 -2.67
N ILE A 6 7.71 -13.19 -3.87
CA ILE A 6 6.44 -13.63 -4.46
C ILE A 6 6.79 -14.36 -5.75
N ASP A 7 6.32 -15.60 -5.88
CA ASP A 7 6.64 -16.48 -6.99
C ASP A 7 5.37 -16.97 -7.69
N HIS A 8 5.13 -16.46 -8.91
CA HIS A 8 4.00 -16.86 -9.75
C HIS A 8 2.65 -16.88 -9.01
N LEU A 9 2.35 -15.80 -8.26
CA LEU A 9 1.14 -15.70 -7.43
C LEU A 9 -0.10 -15.53 -8.30
N HIS A 10 -1.08 -16.44 -8.12
CA HIS A 10 -2.44 -16.29 -8.60
C HIS A 10 -3.35 -15.93 -7.42
N PHE A 11 -4.10 -14.85 -7.54
CA PHE A 11 -4.99 -14.42 -6.48
C PHE A 11 -6.31 -13.85 -7.00
N LYS A 12 -7.41 -14.26 -6.38
CA LYS A 12 -8.76 -13.76 -6.69
C LYS A 12 -9.59 -13.55 -5.42
N TYR A 13 -10.46 -12.54 -5.44
CA TYR A 13 -11.56 -12.40 -4.51
C TYR A 13 -12.82 -12.93 -5.19
N GLU A 14 -13.44 -13.98 -4.66
CA GLU A 14 -14.63 -14.61 -5.25
C GLU A 14 -14.49 -14.80 -6.78
N ASN A 15 -15.17 -13.94 -7.56
CA ASN A 15 -15.16 -14.01 -9.02
C ASN A 15 -14.23 -12.99 -9.68
N LYS A 16 -13.54 -12.14 -8.90
CA LYS A 16 -12.64 -11.10 -9.44
C LYS A 16 -11.18 -11.50 -9.30
N THR A 17 -10.54 -11.82 -10.43
CA THR A 17 -9.10 -12.07 -10.46
C THR A 17 -8.33 -10.77 -10.23
N ILE A 18 -7.43 -10.79 -9.25
CA ILE A 18 -6.57 -9.66 -8.90
C ILE A 18 -5.16 -9.87 -9.47
N PHE A 19 -4.57 -11.05 -9.31
CA PHE A 19 -3.27 -11.40 -9.88
C PHE A 19 -3.38 -12.72 -10.63
N THR A 20 -2.68 -12.81 -11.77
CA THR A 20 -2.66 -14.02 -12.64
C THR A 20 -1.31 -14.69 -12.69
N ASP A 21 -0.24 -14.00 -12.44
CA ASP A 21 1.14 -14.53 -12.50
C ASP A 21 2.09 -13.45 -11.95
N LEU A 22 1.88 -13.05 -10.69
CA LEU A 22 2.68 -12.00 -10.09
C LEU A 22 3.94 -12.56 -9.47
N SER A 23 5.11 -12.09 -9.92
CA SER A 23 6.40 -12.38 -9.30
C SER A 23 7.08 -11.09 -8.88
N LEU A 24 7.64 -11.06 -7.67
CA LEU A 24 8.27 -9.88 -7.08
C LEU A 24 9.30 -10.27 -6.03
N GLU A 25 10.44 -9.60 -6.04
CA GLU A 25 11.42 -9.66 -4.96
C GLU A 25 11.70 -8.27 -4.42
N LEU A 26 11.65 -8.12 -3.07
CA LEU A 26 12.03 -6.90 -2.38
C LEU A 26 13.15 -7.17 -1.38
N TYR A 27 14.02 -6.18 -1.24
CA TYR A 27 15.25 -6.28 -0.47
C TYR A 27 15.26 -5.25 0.67
N SER A 28 16.07 -5.52 1.71
CA SER A 28 16.36 -4.56 2.78
C SER A 28 17.02 -3.29 2.25
N ASN A 29 17.03 -2.24 3.06
CA ASN A 29 17.70 -0.96 2.81
C ASN A 29 17.15 -0.18 1.60
N HIS A 30 15.85 -0.37 1.33
CA HIS A 30 15.15 0.32 0.25
C HIS A 30 13.86 0.98 0.72
N CYS A 31 13.60 2.17 0.14
CA CYS A 31 12.32 2.84 0.15
C CYS A 31 11.63 2.61 -1.21
N TYR A 32 10.60 1.77 -1.22
CA TYR A 32 9.83 1.46 -2.42
C TYR A 32 8.57 2.32 -2.50
N VAL A 33 8.30 2.90 -3.66
CA VAL A 33 7.01 3.52 -3.98
C VAL A 33 6.22 2.55 -4.84
N LEU A 34 5.07 2.07 -4.35
CA LEU A 34 4.17 1.22 -5.13
C LEU A 34 3.15 2.11 -5.85
N ALA A 35 3.31 2.21 -7.16
CA ALA A 35 2.47 2.99 -8.07
C ALA A 35 1.68 2.09 -9.03
N GLY A 36 0.57 2.59 -9.54
CA GLY A 36 -0.30 1.90 -10.49
C GLY A 36 -1.68 2.54 -10.53
N LEU A 37 -2.45 2.27 -11.57
CA LEU A 37 -3.81 2.78 -11.73
C LEU A 37 -4.76 2.26 -10.64
N ASN A 38 -5.90 2.94 -10.45
CA ASN A 38 -6.90 2.50 -9.49
C ASN A 38 -7.46 1.12 -9.87
N GLY A 39 -7.60 0.26 -8.85
CA GLY A 39 -8.12 -1.10 -9.04
C GLY A 39 -7.11 -2.12 -9.59
N CYS A 40 -5.84 -1.78 -9.84
CA CYS A 40 -4.82 -2.73 -10.29
C CYS A 40 -4.41 -3.76 -9.23
N GLY A 41 -4.70 -3.52 -7.93
CA GLY A 41 -4.44 -4.48 -6.85
C GLY A 41 -3.42 -4.04 -5.80
N LYS A 42 -2.98 -2.77 -5.76
CA LYS A 42 -1.96 -2.25 -4.81
C LYS A 42 -2.25 -2.61 -3.35
N SER A 43 -3.43 -2.23 -2.84
CA SER A 43 -3.82 -2.51 -1.45
C SER A 43 -3.98 -4.02 -1.19
N THR A 44 -4.37 -4.80 -2.20
CA THR A 44 -4.41 -6.27 -2.09
C THR A 44 -3.01 -6.85 -1.93
N LEU A 45 -2.05 -6.39 -2.74
CA LEU A 45 -0.65 -6.80 -2.63
C LEU A 45 -0.09 -6.48 -1.24
N MET A 46 -0.34 -5.26 -0.75
CA MET A 46 0.08 -4.84 0.60
C MET A 46 -0.52 -5.72 1.71
N LYS A 47 -1.81 -6.07 1.59
CA LYS A 47 -2.50 -6.94 2.55
C LYS A 47 -1.96 -8.37 2.52
N ILE A 48 -1.61 -8.90 1.35
CA ILE A 48 -1.00 -10.22 1.22
C ILE A 48 0.37 -10.23 1.89
N ILE A 49 1.25 -9.28 1.57
CA ILE A 49 2.58 -9.15 2.18
C ILE A 49 2.47 -8.94 3.71
N GLY A 50 1.50 -8.13 4.15
CA GLY A 50 1.24 -7.86 5.57
C GLY A 50 0.53 -8.98 6.32
N GLY A 51 0.28 -10.14 5.70
CA GLY A 51 -0.39 -11.29 6.33
C GLY A 51 -1.83 -11.03 6.72
N LYS A 52 -2.52 -10.09 6.05
CA LYS A 52 -3.93 -9.75 6.32
C LYS A 52 -4.91 -10.52 5.44
N VAL A 53 -4.42 -11.15 4.39
CA VAL A 53 -5.20 -11.92 3.42
C VAL A 53 -4.49 -13.23 3.14
N LEU A 54 -5.24 -14.34 3.23
CA LEU A 54 -4.76 -15.67 2.92
C LEU A 54 -4.57 -15.81 1.40
N CYS A 55 -3.42 -16.29 0.99
CA CYS A 55 -3.12 -16.62 -0.39
C CYS A 55 -2.62 -18.07 -0.54
N GLU A 56 -2.28 -18.46 -1.76
CA GLU A 56 -1.72 -19.76 -2.08
C GLU A 56 -0.46 -20.05 -1.23
N PHE A 57 -0.39 -21.28 -0.70
CA PHE A 57 0.74 -21.70 0.13
C PHE A 57 2.04 -21.68 -0.67
N GLU A 58 3.13 -21.28 -0.02
CA GLU A 58 4.50 -21.18 -0.58
C GLU A 58 4.70 -20.16 -1.71
N LYS A 59 3.64 -19.52 -2.23
CA LYS A 59 3.76 -18.50 -3.28
C LYS A 59 4.22 -17.13 -2.76
N VAL A 60 4.08 -16.89 -1.46
CA VAL A 60 4.51 -15.65 -0.82
C VAL A 60 5.32 -15.97 0.42
N LYS A 61 6.55 -15.47 0.45
CA LYS A 61 7.44 -15.56 1.61
C LYS A 61 7.86 -14.16 2.05
N VAL A 62 7.80 -13.93 3.34
CA VAL A 62 8.26 -12.71 3.99
C VAL A 62 9.24 -13.11 5.07
N LEU A 63 10.51 -12.68 4.95
CA LEU A 63 11.61 -13.14 5.80
C LEU A 63 11.69 -14.69 5.86
N ASP A 64 11.53 -15.32 4.69
CA ASP A 64 11.51 -16.78 4.48
C ASP A 64 10.36 -17.53 5.20
N ARG A 65 9.30 -16.83 5.63
CA ARG A 65 8.14 -17.37 6.35
C ARG A 65 6.84 -17.02 5.63
N ASP A 66 5.78 -17.82 5.87
CA ASP A 66 4.43 -17.52 5.37
C ASP A 66 3.80 -16.36 6.15
N PRO A 67 3.49 -15.23 5.52
CA PRO A 67 3.05 -14.04 6.24
C PRO A 67 1.67 -14.16 6.89
N PHE A 68 0.80 -15.04 6.41
CA PHE A 68 -0.53 -15.23 6.99
C PHE A 68 -0.52 -16.26 8.11
N ARG A 69 0.26 -17.35 7.98
CA ARG A 69 0.27 -18.47 8.93
C ARG A 69 1.25 -18.28 10.08
N ASP A 70 2.36 -17.58 9.84
CA ASP A 70 3.36 -17.31 10.88
C ASP A 70 3.11 -15.96 11.55
N THR A 71 2.34 -16.00 12.65
CA THR A 71 2.00 -14.80 13.43
C THR A 71 3.19 -14.15 14.11
N SER A 72 4.35 -14.83 14.22
CA SER A 72 5.58 -14.24 14.76
C SER A 72 6.09 -13.08 13.89
N LEU A 73 5.76 -13.08 12.60
CA LEU A 73 6.05 -11.98 11.67
C LEU A 73 5.42 -10.64 12.07
N ASN A 74 4.36 -10.63 12.89
CA ASN A 74 3.77 -9.39 13.41
C ASN A 74 4.76 -8.55 14.26
N GLN A 75 5.88 -9.13 14.68
CA GLN A 75 6.96 -8.40 15.36
C GLN A 75 7.90 -7.70 14.37
N ASP A 76 8.01 -8.22 13.14
CA ASP A 76 8.92 -7.74 12.10
C ASP A 76 8.20 -6.87 11.05
N ILE A 77 6.87 -7.01 10.89
CA ILE A 77 6.07 -6.33 9.87
C ILE A 77 5.15 -5.31 10.53
N THR A 78 5.25 -4.06 10.09
CA THR A 78 4.29 -3.01 10.40
C THR A 78 3.43 -2.73 9.16
N TYR A 79 2.11 -2.91 9.26
CA TYR A 79 1.15 -2.57 8.21
C TYR A 79 0.21 -1.46 8.69
N ILE A 80 0.17 -0.34 7.97
CA ILE A 80 -0.61 0.84 8.33
C ILE A 80 -1.49 1.24 7.13
N ASP A 81 -2.80 1.26 7.35
CA ASP A 81 -3.81 1.70 6.39
C ASP A 81 -4.68 2.84 6.95
N ASN A 82 -5.70 3.25 6.18
CA ASN A 82 -6.58 4.33 6.56
C ASN A 82 -7.70 3.95 7.54
N ASN A 83 -7.88 2.66 7.89
CA ASN A 83 -9.04 2.19 8.65
C ASN A 83 -8.84 2.16 10.16
N TRP A 84 -7.71 2.65 10.68
CA TRP A 84 -7.42 2.60 12.11
C TRP A 84 -8.22 3.63 12.92
N GLY A 85 -8.64 3.22 14.11
CA GLY A 85 -9.33 4.11 15.05
C GLY A 85 -10.76 4.46 14.63
N THR A 86 -11.36 3.68 13.75
CA THR A 86 -12.76 3.81 13.34
C THR A 86 -13.53 2.53 13.62
N GLN A 87 -14.84 2.68 13.88
CA GLN A 87 -15.78 1.58 14.03
C GLN A 87 -16.82 1.67 12.93
N THR A 88 -17.03 0.57 12.18
CA THR A 88 -18.08 0.52 11.17
C THR A 88 -19.44 0.32 11.83
N VAL A 89 -20.39 1.21 11.57
CA VAL A 89 -21.76 1.06 12.05
C VAL A 89 -22.52 0.10 11.12
N ALA A 90 -22.94 -1.04 11.66
CA ALA A 90 -23.48 -2.18 10.90
C ALA A 90 -24.64 -1.83 9.95
N TYR A 91 -25.48 -0.86 10.30
CA TYR A 91 -26.68 -0.52 9.50
C TYR A 91 -26.44 0.56 8.45
N THR A 92 -25.40 1.39 8.56
CA THR A 92 -25.17 2.54 7.67
C THR A 92 -23.92 2.43 6.83
N GLY A 93 -23.02 1.49 7.15
CA GLY A 93 -21.71 1.39 6.51
C GLY A 93 -20.76 2.56 6.80
N TYR A 94 -21.17 3.54 7.61
CA TYR A 94 -20.31 4.67 7.97
C TYR A 94 -19.29 4.28 9.02
N ASN A 95 -18.06 4.71 8.81
CA ASN A 95 -16.99 4.59 9.81
C ASN A 95 -17.11 5.74 10.82
N MET A 96 -17.28 5.40 12.09
CA MET A 96 -17.28 6.37 13.19
C MET A 96 -15.97 6.28 13.98
N PRO A 97 -15.45 7.43 14.47
CA PRO A 97 -14.29 7.41 15.35
C PRO A 97 -14.56 6.59 16.62
N LEU A 98 -13.56 5.83 17.07
CA LEU A 98 -13.64 5.15 18.36
C LEU A 98 -13.89 6.17 19.47
N GLN A 99 -14.93 5.94 20.28
CA GLN A 99 -15.33 6.85 21.38
C GLN A 99 -14.52 6.61 22.68
N SER A 100 -13.31 6.08 22.56
CA SER A 100 -12.46 5.83 23.72
C SER A 100 -11.85 7.13 24.24
N ALA A 101 -12.04 7.42 25.53
CA ALA A 101 -11.39 8.52 26.25
C ALA A 101 -9.93 8.22 26.65
N LEU A 102 -9.35 7.12 26.12
CA LEU A 102 -7.99 6.71 26.42
C LEU A 102 -6.98 7.75 25.92
N ARG A 103 -6.04 8.12 26.77
CA ARG A 103 -4.96 9.04 26.41
C ARG A 103 -3.82 8.31 25.71
N VAL A 104 -3.15 9.01 24.81
CA VAL A 104 -2.00 8.44 24.07
C VAL A 104 -0.90 7.96 25.01
N LYS A 105 -0.65 8.68 26.12
CA LYS A 105 0.34 8.28 27.13
C LYS A 105 0.03 6.92 27.79
N ASP A 106 -1.24 6.58 27.92
CA ASP A 106 -1.70 5.35 28.59
C ASP A 106 -1.71 4.13 27.64
N MET A 107 -1.41 4.35 26.36
CA MET A 107 -1.36 3.30 25.34
C MET A 107 0.05 2.75 25.19
N MET A 108 0.17 1.43 24.92
CA MET A 108 1.44 0.76 24.59
C MET A 108 2.57 0.98 25.63
N LEU A 109 2.24 1.07 26.92
CA LEU A 109 3.20 1.39 27.99
C LEU A 109 4.44 0.53 27.95
N LYS A 110 4.30 -0.79 27.82
CA LYS A 110 5.42 -1.72 27.77
C LYS A 110 6.39 -1.44 26.60
N LEU A 111 5.86 -1.08 25.42
CA LEU A 111 6.70 -0.75 24.26
C LEU A 111 7.45 0.57 24.48
N LYS A 112 6.81 1.55 25.08
CA LYS A 112 7.43 2.85 25.41
C LYS A 112 8.57 2.68 26.41
N GLU A 113 8.40 1.83 27.40
CA GLU A 113 9.43 1.49 28.37
C GLU A 113 10.59 0.69 27.72
N THR A 114 10.27 -0.18 26.77
CA THR A 114 11.26 -0.98 26.03
C THR A 114 12.08 -0.13 25.05
N TYR A 115 11.46 0.87 24.42
CA TYR A 115 12.06 1.72 23.37
C TYR A 115 11.92 3.22 23.70
N PRO A 116 12.51 3.73 24.81
CA PRO A 116 12.27 5.09 25.30
C PRO A 116 12.79 6.17 24.35
N GLU A 117 13.95 5.98 23.73
CA GLU A 117 14.52 6.94 22.77
C GLU A 117 13.65 7.05 21.53
N ARG A 118 13.25 5.92 20.96
CA ARG A 118 12.36 5.86 19.79
C ARG A 118 10.99 6.43 20.09
N ASN A 119 10.47 6.20 21.30
CA ASN A 119 9.24 6.79 21.79
C ASN A 119 9.33 8.33 21.78
N SER A 120 10.38 8.90 22.32
CA SER A 120 10.60 10.35 22.36
C SER A 120 10.76 10.94 20.95
N GLU A 121 11.57 10.31 20.10
CA GLU A 121 11.81 10.72 18.72
C GLU A 121 10.52 10.76 17.90
N LEU A 122 9.69 9.71 17.99
CA LEU A 122 8.43 9.62 17.25
C LEU A 122 7.38 10.62 17.73
N LEU A 123 7.33 10.95 19.03
CA LEU A 123 6.45 12.00 19.56
C LEU A 123 6.80 13.36 18.94
N ASP A 124 8.08 13.68 18.83
CA ASP A 124 8.57 14.93 18.24
C ASP A 124 8.34 14.99 16.73
N ILE A 125 8.75 13.96 15.99
CA ILE A 125 8.64 13.90 14.52
C ILE A 125 7.18 14.01 14.07
N LEU A 126 6.28 13.31 14.75
CA LEU A 126 4.85 13.27 14.42
C LEU A 126 4.05 14.35 15.12
N ASP A 127 4.69 15.19 15.94
CA ASP A 127 4.04 16.25 16.73
C ASP A 127 2.81 15.70 17.49
N VAL A 128 3.02 14.62 18.26
CA VAL A 128 1.98 13.94 19.02
C VAL A 128 2.03 14.38 20.48
N ASN A 129 0.94 14.94 20.98
CA ASN A 129 0.82 15.26 22.39
C ASN A 129 0.36 14.01 23.17
N PRO A 130 1.13 13.53 24.17
CA PRO A 130 0.79 12.37 24.98
C PRO A 130 -0.53 12.49 25.77
N GLU A 131 -0.99 13.72 26.02
CA GLU A 131 -2.25 14.00 26.74
C GLU A 131 -3.50 13.95 25.83
N TRP A 132 -3.34 13.83 24.51
CA TRP A 132 -4.48 13.70 23.63
C TRP A 132 -5.33 12.49 23.97
N LYS A 133 -6.66 12.70 23.92
CA LYS A 133 -7.67 11.64 24.06
C LYS A 133 -8.17 11.24 22.68
N LEU A 134 -8.24 9.95 22.35
CA LEU A 134 -8.61 9.45 21.02
C LEU A 134 -9.99 9.93 20.55
N ASN A 135 -10.93 10.15 21.45
CA ASN A 135 -12.27 10.65 21.13
C ASN A 135 -12.35 12.16 20.88
N ALA A 136 -11.29 12.91 21.18
CA ALA A 136 -11.28 14.37 21.11
C ALA A 136 -10.28 14.92 20.07
N VAL A 137 -9.55 14.04 19.35
CA VAL A 137 -8.57 14.45 18.36
C VAL A 137 -9.20 14.60 16.98
N SER A 138 -8.65 15.50 16.16
CA SER A 138 -8.99 15.62 14.74
C SER A 138 -8.55 14.37 13.96
N GLU A 139 -9.02 14.22 12.72
CA GLU A 139 -8.62 13.10 11.86
C GLU A 139 -7.11 13.08 11.61
N GLY A 140 -6.49 14.22 11.31
CA GLY A 140 -5.05 14.34 11.15
C GLY A 140 -4.27 13.99 12.42
N GLN A 141 -4.73 14.46 13.59
CA GLN A 141 -4.13 14.08 14.88
C GLN A 141 -4.26 12.59 15.15
N ARG A 142 -5.42 11.99 14.84
CA ARG A 142 -5.63 10.54 14.96
C ARG A 142 -4.67 9.77 14.08
N LYS A 143 -4.42 10.24 12.86
CA LYS A 143 -3.46 9.65 11.94
C LYS A 143 -2.04 9.69 12.49
N ARG A 144 -1.62 10.82 13.08
CA ARG A 144 -0.32 10.95 13.75
C ARG A 144 -0.19 9.96 14.91
N VAL A 145 -1.25 9.81 15.74
CA VAL A 145 -1.29 8.81 16.82
C VAL A 145 -1.18 7.39 16.27
N GLN A 146 -1.88 7.08 15.17
CA GLN A 146 -1.77 5.79 14.52
C GLN A 146 -0.33 5.48 14.11
N LEU A 147 0.32 6.41 13.40
CA LEU A 147 1.71 6.26 12.98
C LEU A 147 2.64 6.07 14.18
N TYR A 148 2.50 6.92 15.18
CA TYR A 148 3.27 6.85 16.41
C TYR A 148 3.19 5.47 17.07
N LEU A 149 1.97 4.97 17.33
CA LEU A 149 1.77 3.70 18.03
C LEU A 149 2.29 2.49 17.22
N ASN A 150 2.14 2.51 15.90
CA ASN A 150 2.59 1.41 15.04
C ASN A 150 4.11 1.39 14.82
N LEU A 151 4.81 2.51 15.07
CA LEU A 151 6.23 2.63 14.81
C LEU A 151 7.11 2.62 16.07
N ILE A 152 6.52 2.59 17.27
CA ILE A 152 7.30 2.47 18.53
C ILE A 152 8.14 1.20 18.51
N GLN A 153 7.54 0.07 18.11
CA GLN A 153 8.28 -1.16 17.91
C GLN A 153 9.11 -1.05 16.62
N PRO A 154 10.42 -1.36 16.68
CA PRO A 154 11.23 -1.45 15.47
C PRO A 154 10.72 -2.52 14.53
N PHE A 155 10.77 -2.23 13.23
CA PHE A 155 10.29 -3.12 12.16
C PHE A 155 11.44 -3.51 11.21
N LYS A 156 11.28 -4.61 10.50
CA LYS A 156 12.08 -4.96 9.32
C LYS A 156 11.37 -4.56 8.02
N ILE A 157 10.03 -4.64 8.02
CA ILE A 157 9.20 -4.27 6.87
C ILE A 157 8.12 -3.32 7.34
N CYS A 158 8.04 -2.14 6.71
CA CYS A 158 6.99 -1.16 6.94
C CYS A 158 6.16 -0.97 5.67
N LEU A 159 4.87 -1.29 5.77
CA LEU A 159 3.90 -1.23 4.68
C LEU A 159 2.93 -0.07 4.96
N LEU A 160 2.91 0.93 4.09
CA LEU A 160 2.13 2.15 4.24
C LEU A 160 1.13 2.29 3.09
N ASP A 161 -0.17 2.20 3.36
CA ASP A 161 -1.23 2.26 2.36
C ASP A 161 -2.00 3.59 2.44
N GLU A 162 -1.61 4.55 1.58
CA GLU A 162 -2.21 5.89 1.42
C GLU A 162 -2.32 6.74 2.70
N ILE A 163 -1.43 6.55 3.65
CA ILE A 163 -1.58 7.06 5.02
C ILE A 163 -1.22 8.53 5.22
N THR A 164 -0.59 9.19 4.24
CA THR A 164 -0.09 10.57 4.43
C THR A 164 -1.05 11.66 3.93
N VAL A 165 -2.20 11.29 3.39
CA VAL A 165 -3.16 12.24 2.78
C VAL A 165 -3.65 13.29 3.79
N ASN A 166 -3.81 12.93 5.06
CA ASN A 166 -4.33 13.80 6.11
C ASN A 166 -3.23 14.35 7.05
N LEU A 167 -1.96 14.25 6.66
CA LEU A 167 -0.84 14.86 7.37
C LEU A 167 -0.55 16.25 6.79
N ASP A 168 -0.24 17.21 7.67
CA ASP A 168 0.31 18.47 7.20
C ASP A 168 1.71 18.28 6.58
N LEU A 169 2.10 19.22 5.74
CA LEU A 169 3.31 19.12 4.93
C LEU A 169 4.57 18.93 5.79
N LEU A 170 4.66 19.62 6.91
CA LEU A 170 5.85 19.60 7.76
C LEU A 170 6.01 18.27 8.51
N VAL A 171 4.90 17.73 9.02
CA VAL A 171 4.89 16.41 9.67
C VAL A 171 5.15 15.32 8.64
N LYS A 172 4.56 15.43 7.43
CA LYS A 172 4.82 14.49 6.34
C LYS A 172 6.30 14.45 5.98
N ASP A 173 6.93 15.61 5.79
CA ASP A 173 8.35 15.70 5.44
C ASP A 173 9.24 15.07 6.52
N ARG A 174 9.06 15.46 7.80
CA ARG A 174 9.81 14.88 8.92
C ARG A 174 9.62 13.36 9.02
N PHE A 175 8.38 12.89 8.83
CA PHE A 175 8.05 11.48 8.86
C PHE A 175 8.71 10.68 7.71
N MET A 176 8.65 11.19 6.49
CA MET A 176 9.29 10.54 5.34
C MET A 176 10.81 10.49 5.50
N ASN A 177 11.44 11.58 5.97
CA ASN A 177 12.85 11.62 6.29
C ASN A 177 13.25 10.64 7.40
N TYR A 178 12.41 10.49 8.42
CA TYR A 178 12.60 9.48 9.46
C TYR A 178 12.63 8.06 8.89
N LEU A 179 11.64 7.71 8.06
CA LEU A 179 11.58 6.38 7.43
C LEU A 179 12.80 6.10 6.55
N LYS A 180 13.26 7.09 5.79
CA LYS A 180 14.48 6.96 4.99
C LYS A 180 15.71 6.69 5.85
N LYS A 181 15.89 7.46 6.93
CA LYS A 181 16.96 7.22 7.91
C LYS A 181 16.89 5.84 8.56
N GLU A 182 15.69 5.32 8.82
CA GLU A 182 15.51 3.96 9.34
C GLU A 182 16.05 2.92 8.35
N THR A 183 15.77 3.05 7.04
CA THR A 183 16.29 2.13 6.02
C THR A 183 17.81 2.24 5.81
N GLU A 184 18.41 3.39 6.09
CA GLU A 184 19.86 3.61 6.00
C GLU A 184 20.61 3.08 7.24
N LYS A 185 20.02 3.23 8.42
CA LYS A 185 20.65 2.85 9.71
C LYS A 185 20.40 1.41 10.13
N ARG A 186 19.32 0.84 9.66
CA ARG A 186 18.84 -0.49 10.07
C ARG A 186 18.55 -1.31 8.82
N GLU A 187 18.72 -2.62 8.92
CA GLU A 187 18.33 -3.53 7.84
C GLU A 187 16.79 -3.63 7.76
N CYS A 188 16.14 -2.61 7.23
CA CYS A 188 14.69 -2.62 7.02
C CYS A 188 14.33 -2.11 5.62
N CYS A 189 13.11 -2.34 5.19
CA CYS A 189 12.56 -1.75 3.98
C CYS A 189 11.19 -1.12 4.24
N VAL A 190 10.87 -0.11 3.45
CA VAL A 190 9.57 0.57 3.47
C VAL A 190 8.92 0.44 2.11
N VAL A 191 7.65 0.02 2.07
CA VAL A 191 6.82 0.02 0.86
C VAL A 191 5.67 1.00 1.07
N TYR A 192 5.64 2.05 0.26
CA TYR A 192 4.66 3.12 0.37
C TYR A 192 3.77 3.19 -0.86
N VAL A 193 2.48 2.97 -0.67
CA VAL A 193 1.44 3.19 -1.69
C VAL A 193 0.94 4.62 -1.58
N THR A 194 0.99 5.35 -2.68
CA THR A 194 0.46 6.72 -2.75
C THR A 194 0.07 7.08 -4.17
N HIS A 195 -0.84 8.05 -4.28
CA HIS A 195 -1.18 8.75 -5.52
C HIS A 195 -0.55 10.15 -5.58
N ILE A 196 0.16 10.57 -4.53
CA ILE A 196 0.84 11.88 -4.42
C ILE A 196 2.34 11.62 -4.47
N PHE A 197 2.97 11.91 -5.60
CA PHE A 197 4.37 11.62 -5.86
C PHE A 197 5.31 12.80 -5.59
N ASP A 198 4.76 13.99 -5.30
CA ASP A 198 5.55 15.18 -5.02
C ASP A 198 6.41 14.98 -3.77
N GLY A 199 7.71 15.32 -3.90
CA GLY A 199 8.71 15.20 -2.84
C GLY A 199 9.21 13.78 -2.60
N LEU A 200 8.85 12.79 -3.44
CA LEU A 200 9.33 11.42 -3.30
C LEU A 200 10.56 11.10 -4.17
N ASP A 201 10.98 12.02 -5.04
CA ASP A 201 12.14 11.84 -5.93
C ASP A 201 13.43 11.56 -5.15
N GLU A 202 13.63 12.23 -4.02
CA GLU A 202 14.80 12.06 -3.17
C GLU A 202 14.60 10.99 -2.08
N TRP A 203 13.34 10.65 -1.78
CA TRP A 203 13.00 9.70 -0.75
C TRP A 203 13.06 8.26 -1.24
N ALA A 204 12.46 7.98 -2.39
CA ALA A 204 12.39 6.63 -2.94
C ALA A 204 13.77 6.17 -3.45
N THR A 205 14.02 4.87 -3.35
CA THR A 205 15.14 4.21 -4.02
C THR A 205 14.67 3.42 -5.24
N LYS A 206 13.44 2.93 -5.21
CA LYS A 206 12.84 2.13 -6.29
C LYS A 206 11.35 2.41 -6.44
N ILE A 207 10.84 2.22 -7.66
CA ILE A 207 9.42 2.28 -7.98
C ILE A 207 8.96 0.88 -8.33
N LEU A 208 7.89 0.42 -7.68
CA LEU A 208 7.15 -0.78 -8.03
C LEU A 208 5.93 -0.34 -8.85
N TYR A 209 5.97 -0.54 -10.15
CA TYR A 209 4.87 -0.16 -11.04
C TYR A 209 3.99 -1.36 -11.32
N LEU A 210 2.81 -1.38 -10.70
CA LEU A 210 1.81 -2.44 -10.87
C LEU A 210 0.86 -2.07 -12.01
N LYS A 211 0.95 -2.81 -13.12
CA LYS A 211 0.15 -2.62 -14.33
C LYS A 211 -1.28 -3.18 -14.18
N GLN A 212 -2.19 -2.73 -15.03
CA GLN A 212 -3.55 -3.30 -15.10
C GLN A 212 -3.56 -4.76 -15.55
N ASN A 213 -2.62 -5.18 -16.39
CA ASN A 213 -2.42 -6.58 -16.78
C ASN A 213 -1.82 -7.46 -15.68
N LYS A 214 -1.70 -6.93 -14.45
CA LYS A 214 -1.26 -7.61 -13.23
C LYS A 214 0.24 -7.93 -13.16
N GLN A 215 1.02 -7.45 -14.10
CA GLN A 215 2.47 -7.50 -14.03
C GLN A 215 3.01 -6.37 -13.16
N ILE A 216 4.15 -6.60 -12.51
CA ILE A 216 4.85 -5.60 -11.72
C ILE A 216 6.25 -5.35 -12.29
N GLU A 217 6.61 -4.09 -12.43
CA GLU A 217 7.95 -3.68 -12.80
C GLU A 217 8.67 -3.09 -11.58
N ASN A 218 9.89 -3.55 -11.32
CA ASN A 218 10.77 -2.97 -10.30
C ASN A 218 11.78 -2.06 -10.98
N ILE A 219 11.63 -0.75 -10.79
CA ILE A 219 12.33 0.29 -11.51
C ILE A 219 13.26 1.03 -10.55
N ASP A 220 14.54 1.12 -10.92
CA ASP A 220 15.50 1.94 -10.18
C ASP A 220 15.27 3.42 -10.46
N ILE A 221 15.29 4.26 -9.42
CA ILE A 221 15.01 5.69 -9.56
C ILE A 221 16.23 6.50 -10.02
N SER A 222 17.44 5.96 -9.97
CA SER A 222 18.70 6.67 -10.21
C SER A 222 18.79 7.40 -11.55
N GLY A 223 17.96 7.01 -12.54
CA GLY A 223 17.86 7.64 -13.85
C GLY A 223 16.62 8.50 -14.05
N ILE A 224 15.79 8.73 -13.02
CA ILE A 224 14.51 9.40 -13.13
C ILE A 224 14.56 10.75 -12.40
N PRO A 225 14.71 11.86 -13.13
CA PRO A 225 14.83 13.17 -12.49
C PRO A 225 13.53 13.70 -11.88
N ASN A 226 12.38 13.17 -12.31
CA ASN A 226 11.06 13.55 -11.77
C ASN A 226 10.09 12.37 -11.84
N MET A 227 9.80 11.78 -10.70
CA MET A 227 8.93 10.62 -10.55
C MET A 227 7.50 10.88 -11.04
N TYR A 228 6.93 12.04 -10.72
CA TYR A 228 5.60 12.41 -11.15
C TYR A 228 5.46 12.39 -12.68
N LYS A 229 6.37 13.06 -13.40
CA LYS A 229 6.36 13.09 -14.87
C LYS A 229 6.56 11.69 -15.47
N TYR A 230 7.47 10.92 -14.89
CA TYR A 230 7.75 9.57 -15.34
C TYR A 230 6.50 8.67 -15.21
N LEU A 231 5.88 8.65 -14.03
CA LEU A 231 4.68 7.85 -13.78
C LEU A 231 3.48 8.35 -14.59
N LEU A 232 3.31 9.66 -14.75
CA LEU A 232 2.25 10.23 -15.59
C LEU A 232 2.35 9.73 -17.04
N ASN A 233 3.55 9.67 -17.60
CA ASN A 233 3.75 9.13 -18.94
C ASN A 233 3.45 7.63 -19.01
N LYS A 234 3.87 6.86 -17.99
CA LYS A 234 3.52 5.43 -17.87
C LYS A 234 2.01 5.22 -17.82
N PHE A 235 1.29 5.98 -17.00
CA PHE A 235 -0.16 5.89 -16.90
C PHE A 235 -0.88 6.25 -18.21
N LYS A 236 -0.40 7.30 -18.92
CA LYS A 236 -0.97 7.67 -20.22
C LYS A 236 -0.79 6.56 -21.26
N ASN A 237 0.42 6.01 -21.35
CA ASN A 237 0.72 4.94 -22.30
C ASN A 237 -0.14 3.70 -22.02
N GLU A 238 -0.26 3.29 -20.75
CA GLU A 238 -1.08 2.15 -20.36
C GLU A 238 -2.57 2.35 -20.68
N ASN A 239 -3.12 3.54 -20.40
CA ASN A 239 -4.50 3.85 -20.76
C ASN A 239 -4.74 3.83 -22.27
N THR A 240 -3.80 4.34 -23.07
CA THR A 240 -3.90 4.32 -24.54
C THR A 240 -3.88 2.89 -25.07
N THR A 241 -2.99 2.04 -24.56
CA THR A 241 -2.92 0.61 -24.94
C THR A 241 -4.23 -0.10 -24.62
N ASN A 242 -4.79 0.11 -23.41
CA ASN A 242 -6.05 -0.50 -23.01
C ASN A 242 -7.24 -0.07 -23.89
N ILE A 243 -7.29 1.19 -24.33
CA ILE A 243 -8.33 1.68 -25.23
C ILE A 243 -8.22 0.99 -26.60
N LEU A 244 -7.02 0.89 -27.15
CA LEU A 244 -6.75 0.22 -28.42
C LEU A 244 -7.12 -1.28 -28.38
N GLU A 245 -6.73 -1.98 -27.31
CA GLU A 245 -7.10 -3.38 -27.09
C GLU A 245 -8.61 -3.59 -26.96
N MET A 246 -9.32 -2.66 -26.30
CA MET A 246 -10.78 -2.70 -26.22
C MET A 246 -11.45 -2.44 -27.56
N GLU A 247 -10.91 -1.53 -28.38
CA GLU A 247 -11.40 -1.27 -29.73
C GLU A 247 -11.16 -2.45 -30.68
N GLU A 248 -9.99 -3.07 -30.64
CA GLU A 248 -9.66 -4.27 -31.42
C GLU A 248 -10.57 -5.44 -31.04
N ASN A 249 -10.76 -5.72 -29.76
CA ASN A 249 -11.67 -6.78 -29.29
C ASN A 249 -13.12 -6.51 -29.71
N ASN A 250 -13.57 -5.27 -29.68
CA ASN A 250 -14.91 -4.90 -30.18
C ASN A 250 -15.04 -5.07 -31.70
N ILE A 251 -13.97 -4.87 -32.47
CA ILE A 251 -13.93 -5.11 -33.91
C ILE A 251 -13.96 -6.61 -34.20
N GLU A 252 -13.24 -7.44 -33.44
CA GLU A 252 -13.26 -8.91 -33.60
C GLU A 252 -14.64 -9.49 -33.25
N ILE A 253 -15.29 -9.02 -32.16
CA ILE A 253 -16.65 -9.44 -31.82
C ILE A 253 -17.64 -9.08 -32.94
N LYS A 254 -17.52 -7.90 -33.55
CA LYS A 254 -18.34 -7.50 -34.70
C LYS A 254 -18.05 -8.33 -35.95
N ARG A 255 -16.80 -8.73 -36.21
CA ARG A 255 -16.43 -9.60 -37.32
C ARG A 255 -16.87 -11.06 -37.11
N GLY A 256 -16.77 -11.58 -35.85
CA GLY A 256 -17.23 -12.92 -35.50
C GLY A 256 -18.75 -13.09 -35.64
N ASN A 257 -19.53 -12.05 -35.44
CA ASN A 257 -20.99 -12.07 -35.61
C ASN A 257 -21.45 -11.88 -37.08
N ALA A 258 -20.57 -11.50 -37.99
CA ALA A 258 -20.89 -11.35 -39.43
C ALA A 258 -20.85 -12.65 -40.24
N GLY A 259 -20.49 -13.79 -39.62
CA GLY A 259 -20.32 -15.10 -40.26
C GLY A 259 -21.43 -16.12 -40.00
N GLY A 260 -22.56 -15.77 -39.41
CA GLY A 260 -23.65 -16.69 -39.11
C GLY A 260 -24.97 -16.28 -39.76
N TYR A 261 -25.39 -17.03 -40.82
CA TYR A 261 -26.80 -16.98 -41.25
C TYR A 261 -27.69 -17.45 -40.08
N SER A 262 -28.41 -16.55 -39.46
CA SER A 262 -29.57 -16.87 -38.63
C SER A 262 -30.73 -15.95 -39.02
N ASN A 263 -31.71 -16.56 -39.61
CA ASN A 263 -33.14 -16.16 -39.68
C ASN A 263 -33.47 -14.72 -39.23
N GLY A 264 -33.51 -13.82 -40.18
CA GLY A 264 -34.45 -12.75 -40.45
C GLY A 264 -35.04 -11.97 -39.25
N VAL A 265 -34.26 -11.56 -38.25
CA VAL A 265 -34.72 -10.58 -37.25
C VAL A 265 -33.64 -9.50 -37.09
N LEU A 266 -33.89 -8.37 -37.72
CA LEU A 266 -33.15 -7.12 -37.48
C LEU A 266 -33.50 -6.62 -36.08
N ILE A 267 -32.57 -6.75 -35.13
CA ILE A 267 -32.67 -6.05 -33.86
C ILE A 267 -31.93 -4.71 -34.02
N ASN A 268 -32.71 -3.64 -34.23
CA ASN A 268 -32.22 -2.27 -34.14
C ASN A 268 -31.99 -1.93 -32.66
N TYR A 269 -30.74 -1.76 -32.24
CA TYR A 269 -30.45 -1.02 -31.02
C TYR A 269 -30.27 0.46 -31.35
N LYS A 270 -31.14 1.27 -30.72
CA LYS A 270 -30.98 2.72 -30.62
C LYS A 270 -29.96 3.04 -29.54
#